data_e56f347193e5ce9e7149a8e0be6b5675
#
_entry.id   e56f347193e5ce9e7149a8e0be6b5675
#
_cell.length_a   1.000
_cell.length_b   1.000
_cell.length_c   1.000
_cell.angle_alpha   90.00
_cell.angle_beta   90.00
_cell.angle_gamma   90.00
#
_symmetry.space_group_name_H-M   'P 1'
#
loop_
_entity.id
_entity.type
_entity.pdbx_description
1 polymer ?
#
loop_
_entity_poly.entity_id
_entity_poly.type
_entity_poly.pdbx_seq_one_letter_code
_entity_poly.pdbx_strand_id
1 'polypeptide(L)'
;IRNFEKAFAPFGLPSTAFKPSYGIAEATLFIANIAPDAEPSVAYLDRAQLARGRAVPTDPDTPHVSVHVSCGQLARSLHGVIVDPVGTDELPDGHVGEIWLQGNNIGRGYWGRPEDTEKVFHARLGARQPKGHAGEADIEGDWLRTGDMGFYLDGELYVTGRLADHIEVDGSSHYPQ
;
A
#
# COMPACT_ATOMS: atom_id res chain seq x y z
N ILE A 1 -14.12 -11.61 -5.51
CA ILE A 1 -13.57 -12.79 -4.81
C ILE A 1 -14.72 -13.63 -4.24
N ARG A 2 -15.52 -13.16 -3.25
CA ARG A 2 -16.56 -13.94 -2.55
C ARG A 2 -17.53 -14.69 -3.46
N ASN A 3 -18.01 -14.06 -4.55
CA ASN A 3 -18.92 -14.70 -5.50
C ASN A 3 -18.24 -15.85 -6.25
N PHE A 4 -16.98 -15.70 -6.57
CA PHE A 4 -16.17 -16.74 -7.21
C PHE A 4 -15.93 -17.91 -6.24
N GLU A 5 -15.49 -17.63 -5.02
CA GLU A 5 -15.33 -18.64 -3.97
C GLU A 5 -16.60 -19.44 -3.75
N LYS A 6 -17.73 -18.76 -3.57
CA LYS A 6 -19.04 -19.41 -3.40
C LYS A 6 -19.43 -20.32 -4.58
N ALA A 7 -19.10 -19.90 -5.80
CA ALA A 7 -19.42 -20.67 -7.00
C ALA A 7 -18.54 -21.93 -7.15
N PHE A 8 -17.27 -21.87 -6.73
CA PHE A 8 -16.30 -22.94 -6.95
C PHE A 8 -15.96 -23.77 -5.71
N ALA A 9 -16.34 -23.36 -4.51
CA ALA A 9 -16.17 -24.15 -3.28
C ALA A 9 -16.77 -25.58 -3.39
N PRO A 10 -17.96 -25.79 -4.00
CA PRO A 10 -18.51 -27.15 -4.20
C PRO A 10 -17.63 -28.05 -5.08
N PHE A 11 -16.72 -27.45 -5.86
CA PHE A 11 -15.78 -28.16 -6.75
C PHE A 11 -14.39 -28.29 -6.13
N GLY A 12 -14.24 -28.00 -4.83
CA GLY A 12 -12.99 -28.18 -4.09
C GLY A 12 -12.03 -27.00 -4.14
N LEU A 13 -12.47 -25.80 -4.54
CA LEU A 13 -11.64 -24.59 -4.43
C LEU A 13 -11.46 -24.25 -2.94
N PRO A 14 -10.22 -24.27 -2.41
CA PRO A 14 -10.00 -23.88 -1.02
C PRO A 14 -10.14 -22.35 -0.84
N SER A 15 -10.58 -21.90 0.32
CA SER A 15 -10.66 -20.48 0.69
C SER A 15 -9.30 -19.78 0.62
N THR A 16 -8.22 -20.54 0.79
CA THR A 16 -6.83 -20.07 0.69
C THR A 16 -6.30 -19.98 -0.74
N ALA A 17 -7.09 -20.24 -1.78
CA ALA A 17 -6.62 -20.20 -3.18
C ALA A 17 -6.34 -18.76 -3.67
N PHE A 18 -7.03 -17.78 -3.12
CA PHE A 18 -6.80 -16.38 -3.49
C PHE A 18 -5.62 -15.80 -2.71
N LYS A 19 -4.67 -15.22 -3.45
CA LYS A 19 -3.46 -14.62 -2.90
C LYS A 19 -3.33 -13.17 -3.37
N PRO A 20 -4.09 -12.24 -2.75
CA PRO A 20 -3.89 -10.82 -3.00
C PRO A 20 -2.42 -10.46 -2.78
N SER A 21 -1.87 -9.70 -3.70
CA SER A 21 -0.48 -9.29 -3.69
C SER A 21 -0.33 -7.91 -4.30
N TYR A 22 0.78 -7.26 -3.99
CA TYR A 22 1.14 -5.98 -4.57
C TYR A 22 2.52 -6.05 -5.21
N GLY A 23 2.67 -5.44 -6.38
CA GLY A 23 3.93 -5.40 -7.09
C GLY A 23 3.93 -4.41 -8.24
N ILE A 24 5.12 -3.84 -8.51
CA ILE A 24 5.37 -2.92 -9.62
C ILE A 24 6.67 -3.28 -10.34
N ALA A 25 6.80 -2.87 -11.60
CA ALA A 25 7.97 -3.16 -12.41
C ALA A 25 9.27 -2.57 -11.82
N GLU A 26 9.20 -1.38 -11.25
CA GLU A 26 10.30 -0.65 -10.63
C GLU A 26 10.93 -1.40 -9.45
N ALA A 27 10.16 -2.28 -8.78
CA ALA A 27 10.61 -3.13 -7.67
C ALA A 27 10.74 -4.60 -8.08
N THR A 28 11.05 -4.89 -9.33
CA THR A 28 11.21 -6.26 -9.86
C THR A 28 9.96 -7.11 -9.57
N LEU A 29 8.81 -6.51 -9.66
CA LEU A 29 7.45 -6.99 -9.51
C LEU A 29 7.01 -7.25 -8.06
N PHE A 30 7.65 -8.14 -7.30
CA PHE A 30 7.15 -8.62 -6.02
C PHE A 30 7.46 -7.67 -4.86
N ILE A 31 6.42 -7.13 -4.22
CA ILE A 31 6.53 -6.24 -3.07
C ILE A 31 5.88 -6.86 -1.82
N ALA A 32 4.61 -7.21 -1.90
CA ALA A 32 3.86 -7.74 -0.75
C ALA A 32 2.96 -8.90 -1.15
N ASN A 33 2.72 -9.81 -0.22
CA ASN A 33 1.81 -10.94 -0.40
C ASN A 33 1.29 -11.43 0.96
N ILE A 34 0.11 -12.05 0.96
CA ILE A 34 -0.39 -12.78 2.13
C ILE A 34 0.34 -14.12 2.27
N ALA A 35 0.36 -14.67 3.48
CA ALA A 35 0.99 -15.97 3.73
C ALA A 35 0.34 -17.09 2.88
N PRO A 36 1.11 -18.15 2.49
CA PRO A 36 0.63 -19.19 1.58
C PRO A 36 -0.62 -19.94 2.05
N ASP A 37 -0.81 -20.06 3.35
CA ASP A 37 -1.91 -20.76 4.02
C ASP A 37 -2.95 -19.82 4.65
N ALA A 38 -2.77 -18.50 4.49
CA ALA A 38 -3.73 -17.51 4.96
C ALA A 38 -4.90 -17.31 3.99
N GLU A 39 -6.04 -16.95 4.52
CA GLU A 39 -7.16 -16.39 3.76
C GLU A 39 -6.96 -14.87 3.57
N PRO A 40 -7.55 -14.27 2.51
CA PRO A 40 -7.47 -12.82 2.33
C PRO A 40 -8.12 -12.04 3.48
N SER A 41 -7.36 -11.14 4.09
CA SER A 41 -7.89 -10.18 5.07
C SER A 41 -8.63 -9.06 4.37
N VAL A 42 -9.74 -8.61 4.95
CA VAL A 42 -10.58 -7.53 4.43
C VAL A 42 -10.80 -6.48 5.51
N ALA A 43 -10.42 -5.25 5.23
CA ALA A 43 -10.70 -4.11 6.09
C ALA A 43 -12.00 -3.40 5.66
N TYR A 44 -12.88 -3.16 6.62
CA TYR A 44 -14.08 -2.35 6.47
C TYR A 44 -13.82 -1.00 7.11
N LEU A 45 -13.80 0.07 6.31
CA LEU A 45 -13.36 1.39 6.75
C LEU A 45 -14.47 2.42 6.64
N ASP A 46 -14.49 3.37 7.57
CA ASP A 46 -15.33 4.56 7.49
C ASP A 46 -14.92 5.40 6.27
N ARG A 47 -15.83 5.54 5.32
CA ARG A 47 -15.57 6.26 4.06
C ARG A 47 -15.26 7.75 4.29
N ALA A 48 -15.88 8.39 5.28
CA ALA A 48 -15.65 9.80 5.55
C ALA A 48 -14.28 10.04 6.18
N GLN A 49 -13.82 9.12 7.04
CA GLN A 49 -12.45 9.16 7.58
C GLN A 49 -11.42 8.86 6.49
N LEU A 50 -11.69 7.87 5.65
CA LEU A 50 -10.80 7.52 4.54
C LEU A 50 -10.61 8.70 3.58
N ALA A 51 -11.67 9.44 3.25
CA ALA A 51 -11.62 10.66 2.46
C ALA A 51 -10.79 11.78 3.09
N ARG A 52 -10.49 11.68 4.40
CA ARG A 52 -9.60 12.59 5.15
C ARG A 52 -8.20 11.98 5.37
N GLY A 53 -7.86 10.94 4.62
CA GLY A 53 -6.58 10.25 4.73
C GLY A 53 -6.43 9.35 5.96
N ARG A 54 -7.55 8.88 6.56
CA ARG A 54 -7.54 8.06 7.78
C ARG A 54 -8.25 6.72 7.55
N ALA A 55 -7.51 5.63 7.63
CA ALA A 55 -8.06 4.27 7.55
C ALA A 55 -8.60 3.85 8.93
N VAL A 56 -9.83 4.23 9.23
CA VAL A 56 -10.50 3.94 10.51
C VAL A 56 -11.43 2.75 10.32
N PRO A 57 -11.18 1.61 11.00
CA PRO A 57 -12.07 0.46 10.96
C PRO A 57 -13.48 0.78 11.44
N THR A 58 -14.48 0.18 10.78
CA THR A 58 -15.90 0.31 11.15
C THR A 58 -16.63 -1.02 10.98
N ASP A 59 -17.85 -1.08 11.45
CA ASP A 59 -18.69 -2.26 11.29
C ASP A 59 -19.05 -2.48 9.81
N PRO A 60 -18.97 -3.72 9.28
CA PRO A 60 -19.32 -4.06 7.89
C PRO A 60 -20.72 -3.64 7.47
N ASP A 61 -21.66 -3.59 8.41
CA ASP A 61 -23.06 -3.23 8.17
C ASP A 61 -23.33 -1.72 8.25
N THR A 62 -22.28 -0.92 8.50
CA THR A 62 -22.38 0.55 8.54
C THR A 62 -22.68 1.11 7.15
N PRO A 63 -23.61 2.08 7.01
CA PRO A 63 -23.82 2.79 5.75
C PRO A 63 -22.53 3.47 5.26
N HIS A 64 -22.29 3.40 3.95
CA HIS A 64 -21.12 4.03 3.30
C HIS A 64 -19.76 3.46 3.75
N VAL A 65 -19.70 2.18 4.10
CA VAL A 65 -18.43 1.49 4.34
C VAL A 65 -17.59 1.42 3.05
N SER A 66 -16.27 1.60 3.19
CA SER A 66 -15.29 1.33 2.14
C SER A 66 -14.60 -0.01 2.44
N VAL A 67 -14.48 -0.87 1.42
CA VAL A 67 -13.98 -2.24 1.60
C VAL A 67 -12.64 -2.38 0.90
N HIS A 68 -11.59 -2.74 1.63
CA HIS A 68 -10.25 -2.92 1.11
C HIS A 68 -9.72 -4.32 1.41
N VAL A 69 -9.04 -4.91 0.43
CA VAL A 69 -8.41 -6.23 0.58
C VAL A 69 -6.93 -6.01 0.88
N SER A 70 -6.42 -6.71 1.89
CA SER A 70 -5.01 -6.67 2.24
C SER A 70 -4.13 -7.27 1.13
N CYS A 71 -2.99 -6.65 0.88
CA CYS A 71 -1.90 -7.21 0.10
C CYS A 71 -0.91 -8.00 0.96
N GLY A 72 -1.19 -8.17 2.26
CA GLY A 72 -0.33 -8.89 3.19
C GLY A 72 0.88 -8.10 3.66
N GLN A 73 1.99 -8.80 3.88
CA GLN A 73 3.24 -8.23 4.40
C GLN A 73 4.26 -8.06 3.29
N LEU A 74 5.16 -7.10 3.47
CA LEU A 74 6.28 -6.89 2.56
C LEU A 74 7.21 -8.10 2.52
N ALA A 75 7.86 -8.28 1.36
CA ALA A 75 9.00 -9.18 1.25
C ALA A 75 10.09 -8.80 2.27
N ARG A 76 10.74 -9.81 2.85
CA ARG A 76 11.78 -9.61 3.90
C ARG A 76 12.97 -8.77 3.46
N SER A 77 13.20 -8.64 2.16
CA SER A 77 14.28 -7.86 1.56
C SER A 77 13.91 -6.40 1.29
N LEU A 78 12.69 -6.00 1.66
CA LEU A 78 12.15 -4.66 1.41
C LEU A 78 11.80 -3.98 2.73
N HIS A 79 12.08 -2.69 2.77
CA HIS A 79 11.47 -1.75 3.69
C HIS A 79 10.43 -0.93 2.90
N GLY A 80 9.27 -0.72 3.48
CA GLY A 80 8.23 0.09 2.85
C GLY A 80 7.54 0.95 3.88
N VAL A 81 7.38 2.21 3.58
CA VAL A 81 6.77 3.22 4.45
C VAL A 81 5.61 3.89 3.74
N ILE A 82 4.71 4.44 4.51
CA ILE A 82 3.68 5.35 4.01
C ILE A 82 4.16 6.78 4.27
N VAL A 83 4.22 7.58 3.23
CA VAL A 83 4.78 8.94 3.28
C VAL A 83 3.71 9.97 2.96
N ASP A 84 3.76 11.11 3.62
CA ASP A 84 2.89 12.24 3.32
C ASP A 84 3.04 12.64 1.84
N PRO A 85 1.96 12.65 1.03
CA PRO A 85 2.04 12.97 -0.39
C PRO A 85 2.58 14.37 -0.71
N VAL A 86 2.46 15.31 0.24
CA VAL A 86 2.94 16.70 0.10
C VAL A 86 4.34 16.89 0.69
N GLY A 87 4.73 15.97 1.59
CA GLY A 87 6.00 16.04 2.32
C GLY A 87 6.94 14.87 2.00
N THR A 88 7.81 14.58 2.95
CA THR A 88 8.76 13.46 2.90
C THR A 88 8.76 12.64 4.19
N ASP A 89 7.86 12.95 5.13
CA ASP A 89 7.83 12.33 6.44
C ASP A 89 6.99 11.04 6.44
N GLU A 90 7.48 10.03 7.15
CA GLU A 90 6.75 8.79 7.37
C GLU A 90 5.48 9.06 8.20
N LEU A 91 4.35 8.56 7.73
CA LEU A 91 3.06 8.61 8.41
C LEU A 91 2.90 7.38 9.33
N PRO A 92 2.20 7.53 10.47
CA PRO A 92 1.88 6.40 11.33
C PRO A 92 0.81 5.50 10.70
N ASP A 93 0.68 4.26 11.21
CA ASP A 93 -0.34 3.31 10.80
C ASP A 93 -1.74 3.93 10.84
N GLY A 94 -2.60 3.48 9.95
CA GLY A 94 -3.94 4.02 9.78
C GLY A 94 -4.00 5.37 9.05
N HIS A 95 -2.88 5.90 8.55
CA HIS A 95 -2.87 7.08 7.67
C HIS A 95 -2.64 6.66 6.23
N VAL A 96 -3.34 7.30 5.30
CA VAL A 96 -3.18 7.08 3.87
C VAL A 96 -2.14 8.04 3.32
N GLY A 97 -1.17 7.51 2.58
CA GLY A 97 -0.12 8.28 1.94
C GLY A 97 0.49 7.54 0.77
N GLU A 98 1.55 8.08 0.18
CA GLU A 98 2.30 7.44 -0.89
C GLU A 98 3.15 6.29 -0.32
N ILE A 99 3.13 5.14 -0.98
CA ILE A 99 3.98 4.00 -0.62
C ILE A 99 5.38 4.26 -1.15
N TRP A 100 6.38 4.30 -0.25
CA TRP A 100 7.79 4.38 -0.62
C TRP A 100 8.51 3.10 -0.23
N LEU A 101 9.48 2.68 -1.08
CA LEU A 101 10.18 1.40 -0.92
C LEU A 101 11.69 1.60 -0.92
N GLN A 102 12.39 0.81 -0.10
CA GLN A 102 13.84 0.67 -0.13
C GLN A 102 14.20 -0.81 -0.06
N GLY A 103 15.12 -1.28 -0.93
CA GLY A 103 15.55 -2.68 -0.94
C GLY A 103 16.39 -3.04 -2.14
N ASN A 104 16.87 -4.27 -2.16
CA ASN A 104 17.82 -4.77 -3.16
C ASN A 104 17.17 -5.17 -4.50
N ASN A 105 15.86 -5.19 -4.57
CA ASN A 105 15.09 -5.49 -5.77
C ASN A 105 14.59 -4.23 -6.51
N ILE A 106 14.93 -3.04 -6.00
CA ILE A 106 14.61 -1.77 -6.66
C ILE A 106 15.47 -1.61 -7.92
N GLY A 107 14.85 -1.23 -9.02
CA GLY A 107 15.51 -0.91 -10.28
C GLY A 107 16.46 0.29 -10.14
N ARG A 108 17.40 0.42 -11.11
CA ARG A 108 18.36 1.53 -11.10
C ARG A 108 17.78 2.83 -11.64
N GLY A 109 16.61 2.78 -12.29
CA GLY A 109 15.97 3.93 -12.93
C GLY A 109 15.39 3.61 -14.29
N TYR A 110 14.86 4.63 -14.95
CA TYR A 110 14.29 4.54 -16.29
C TYR A 110 15.36 4.80 -17.36
N TRP A 111 15.43 3.91 -18.34
CA TRP A 111 16.39 4.02 -19.42
C TRP A 111 16.17 5.31 -20.24
N GLY A 112 17.21 6.13 -20.36
CA GLY A 112 17.16 7.38 -21.11
C GLY A 112 16.31 8.49 -20.50
N ARG A 113 15.88 8.35 -19.22
CA ARG A 113 15.05 9.33 -18.52
C ARG A 113 15.67 9.72 -17.16
N PRO A 114 16.78 10.47 -17.15
CA PRO A 114 17.51 10.77 -15.93
C PRO A 114 16.69 11.62 -14.93
N GLU A 115 15.91 12.59 -15.41
CA GLU A 115 15.11 13.46 -14.56
C GLU A 115 13.98 12.71 -13.84
N ASP A 116 13.32 11.77 -14.53
CA ASP A 116 12.30 10.92 -13.91
C ASP A 116 12.93 9.91 -12.97
N THR A 117 14.10 9.39 -13.30
CA THR A 117 14.88 8.52 -12.43
C THR A 117 15.20 9.21 -11.12
N GLU A 118 15.72 10.43 -11.17
CA GLU A 118 16.05 11.22 -9.97
C GLU A 118 14.83 11.41 -9.08
N LYS A 119 13.68 11.77 -9.66
CA LYS A 119 12.45 12.03 -8.92
C LYS A 119 11.85 10.78 -8.29
N VAL A 120 11.94 9.64 -8.99
CA VAL A 120 11.24 8.42 -8.63
C VAL A 120 12.11 7.48 -7.79
N PHE A 121 13.39 7.33 -8.10
CA PHE A 121 14.25 6.32 -7.49
C PHE A 121 15.21 6.87 -6.43
N HIS A 122 15.37 8.19 -6.33
CA HIS A 122 16.34 8.82 -5.42
C HIS A 122 15.68 9.77 -4.42
N ALA A 123 14.46 9.45 -3.99
CA ALA A 123 13.79 10.23 -2.96
C ALA A 123 14.47 10.07 -1.59
N ARG A 124 14.40 11.11 -0.75
CA ARG A 124 14.94 11.09 0.61
C ARG A 124 13.81 11.13 1.62
N LEU A 125 13.78 10.12 2.49
CA LEU A 125 12.82 10.07 3.59
C LEU A 125 13.21 11.12 4.63
N GLY A 126 12.26 11.92 5.07
CA GLY A 126 12.41 12.89 6.13
C GLY A 126 12.35 12.27 7.53
N ALA A 127 11.44 12.74 8.35
CA ALA A 127 11.26 12.19 9.69
C ALA A 127 10.69 10.76 9.63
N ARG A 128 11.24 9.87 10.48
CA ARG A 128 10.76 8.49 10.65
C ARG A 128 9.87 8.39 11.88
N GLN A 129 8.89 7.51 11.83
CA GLN A 129 8.09 7.20 13.00
C GLN A 129 8.89 6.31 13.96
N PRO A 130 8.86 6.57 15.30
CA PRO A 130 9.62 5.78 16.29
C PRO A 130 9.29 4.29 16.31
N LYS A 131 8.09 3.92 15.87
CA LYS A 131 7.61 2.54 15.72
C LYS A 131 7.08 2.30 14.31
N GLY A 132 7.64 2.99 13.32
CA GLY A 132 7.23 2.92 11.93
C GLY A 132 7.82 1.73 11.19
N HIS A 133 7.54 1.67 9.91
CA HIS A 133 7.95 0.59 9.02
C HIS A 133 9.30 0.80 8.35
N ALA A 134 9.92 1.99 8.53
CA ALA A 134 11.28 2.23 8.04
C ALA A 134 12.31 1.26 8.65
N GLY A 135 12.09 0.83 9.91
CA GLY A 135 12.89 -0.20 10.57
C GLY A 135 14.40 0.03 10.47
N GLU A 136 15.11 -0.98 9.97
CA GLU A 136 16.57 -0.97 9.74
C GLU A 136 16.95 -0.46 8.34
N ALA A 137 16.03 0.20 7.62
CA ALA A 137 16.34 0.80 6.33
C ALA A 137 17.48 1.80 6.44
N ASP A 138 18.29 1.91 5.38
CA ASP A 138 19.39 2.86 5.33
C ASP A 138 18.87 4.30 5.47
N ILE A 139 19.39 5.04 6.45
CA ILE A 139 18.97 6.41 6.76
C ILE A 139 19.32 7.35 5.61
N GLU A 140 20.50 7.19 5.04
CA GLU A 140 21.02 8.00 3.93
C GLU A 140 20.69 7.36 2.55
N GLY A 141 20.00 6.23 2.55
CA GLY A 141 19.65 5.50 1.33
C GLY A 141 18.54 6.15 0.53
N ASP A 142 18.54 5.86 -0.75
CA ASP A 142 17.50 6.29 -1.67
C ASP A 142 16.22 5.47 -1.47
N TRP A 143 15.07 6.13 -1.64
CA TRP A 143 13.76 5.53 -1.64
C TRP A 143 13.11 5.63 -3.01
N LEU A 144 12.46 4.53 -3.42
CA LEU A 144 11.59 4.51 -4.59
C LEU A 144 10.23 5.09 -4.22
N ARG A 145 9.79 6.10 -4.92
CA ARG A 145 8.43 6.61 -4.91
C ARG A 145 7.58 5.79 -5.86
N THR A 146 6.61 5.04 -5.35
CA THR A 146 5.80 4.16 -6.20
C THR A 146 4.73 4.90 -7.00
N GLY A 147 4.33 6.06 -6.52
CA GLY A 147 3.15 6.78 -7.02
C GLY A 147 1.83 6.10 -6.65
N ASP A 148 1.87 5.02 -5.88
CA ASP A 148 0.69 4.33 -5.37
C ASP A 148 0.39 4.78 -3.95
N MET A 149 -0.89 4.95 -3.64
CA MET A 149 -1.40 5.33 -2.32
C MET A 149 -1.79 4.09 -1.53
N GLY A 150 -1.53 4.11 -0.23
CA GLY A 150 -1.87 3.01 0.65
C GLY A 150 -1.78 3.37 2.13
N PHE A 151 -1.97 2.37 2.96
CA PHE A 151 -1.84 2.48 4.42
C PHE A 151 -1.46 1.13 5.02
N TYR A 152 -0.91 1.16 6.23
CA TYR A 152 -0.77 -0.02 7.08
C TYR A 152 -1.92 -0.09 8.08
N LEU A 153 -2.44 -1.30 8.27
CA LEU A 153 -3.40 -1.64 9.32
C LEU A 153 -3.10 -3.05 9.82
N ASP A 154 -2.93 -3.19 11.14
CA ASP A 154 -2.59 -4.48 11.80
C ASP A 154 -1.36 -5.17 11.19
N GLY A 155 -0.37 -4.38 10.73
CA GLY A 155 0.89 -4.86 10.14
C GLY A 155 0.77 -5.37 8.70
N GLU A 156 -0.38 -5.19 8.05
CA GLU A 156 -0.61 -5.52 6.64
C GLU A 156 -0.73 -4.27 5.77
N LEU A 157 -0.26 -4.37 4.53
CA LEU A 157 -0.31 -3.30 3.54
C LEU A 157 -1.62 -3.35 2.76
N TYR A 158 -2.26 -2.19 2.62
CA TYR A 158 -3.45 -1.97 1.79
C TYR A 158 -3.15 -0.90 0.75
N VAL A 159 -3.45 -1.19 -0.51
CA VAL A 159 -3.31 -0.23 -1.63
C VAL A 159 -4.67 0.36 -1.95
N THR A 160 -4.77 1.68 -2.03
CA THR A 160 -6.04 2.40 -2.27
C THR A 160 -6.19 2.94 -3.67
N GLY A 161 -5.11 3.09 -4.42
CA GLY A 161 -5.12 3.62 -5.78
C GLY A 161 -3.81 4.31 -6.14
N ARG A 162 -3.82 5.14 -7.17
CA ARG A 162 -2.65 5.91 -7.59
C ARG A 162 -2.75 7.36 -7.15
N LEU A 163 -1.61 7.95 -6.81
CA LEU A 163 -1.49 9.36 -6.47
C LEU A 163 -1.95 10.25 -7.65
N ALA A 164 -1.59 9.87 -8.87
CA ALA A 164 -1.97 10.61 -10.08
C ALA A 164 -3.47 10.56 -10.40
N ASP A 165 -4.18 9.52 -9.91
CA ASP A 165 -5.62 9.32 -10.12
C ASP A 165 -6.46 9.87 -8.95
N HIS A 166 -5.78 10.37 -7.91
CA HIS A 166 -6.41 10.96 -6.74
C HIS A 166 -7.05 12.29 -7.10
N ILE A 167 -8.32 12.45 -6.74
CA ILE A 167 -9.07 13.69 -6.96
C ILE A 167 -9.39 14.30 -5.60
N GLU A 168 -9.01 15.56 -5.41
CA GLU A 168 -9.39 16.33 -4.24
C GLU A 168 -10.54 17.27 -4.57
N VAL A 169 -11.66 17.15 -3.84
CA VAL A 169 -12.83 18.02 -3.97
C VAL A 169 -13.22 18.53 -2.59
N ASP A 170 -13.24 19.85 -2.41
CA ASP A 170 -13.62 20.50 -1.15
C ASP A 170 -12.86 19.96 0.09
N GLY A 171 -11.57 19.67 -0.04
CA GLY A 171 -10.74 19.12 1.03
C GLY A 171 -11.03 17.65 1.37
N SER A 172 -11.72 16.95 0.50
CA SER A 172 -11.98 15.51 0.61
C SER A 172 -11.29 14.76 -0.51
N SER A 173 -10.57 13.71 -0.14
CA SER A 173 -9.85 12.83 -1.08
C SER A 173 -10.77 11.76 -1.64
N HIS A 174 -10.81 11.65 -2.95
CA HIS A 174 -11.55 10.61 -3.66
C HIS A 174 -10.55 9.68 -4.36
N TYR A 175 -10.56 8.42 -3.97
CA TYR A 175 -9.75 7.36 -4.57
C TYR A 175 -10.61 6.63 -5.60
N PRO A 176 -10.16 6.45 -6.86
CA PRO A 176 -10.85 5.60 -7.82
C PRO A 176 -10.82 4.16 -7.32
N GLN A 177 -11.97 3.52 -7.29
CA GLN A 177 -12.13 2.09 -6.94
C GLN A 177 -12.57 1.30 -8.14
#